data_cb670693c2be4b1094cc72203576692c
#
_entry.id   cb670693c2be4b1094cc72203576692c
#
_cell.length_a   1.000
_cell.length_b   1.000
_cell.length_c   1.000
_cell.angle_alpha   90.00
_cell.angle_beta   90.00
_cell.angle_gamma   90.00
#
_symmetry.space_group_name_H-M   'P 1'
#
loop_
_entity.id
_entity.type
_entity.pdbx_description
1 polymer ?
#
loop_
_entity_poly.entity_id
_entity_poly.type
_entity_poly.pdbx_seq_one_letter_code
_entity_poly.pdbx_strand_id
1 'polypeptide(L)'
;MKRKEMLTALYKENGLDVEDVYKHKFYTIITRSGIDKIQANKKIDVEYEVVNCERDYCVVKATAEHGGRTIQTFGSALYGDFKTGNTNSHYVMEIAEKRAMSRAVLKLAGFYELGAMGEDESEEFKKSK
;
A
#
# COMPACT_ATOMS: atom_id res chain seq x y z
N MET A 1 -5.52 -10.34 22.38
CA MET A 1 -4.96 -8.99 22.22
C MET A 1 -5.81 -8.19 21.25
N LYS A 2 -6.12 -6.96 21.61
CA LYS A 2 -6.97 -6.12 20.77
C LYS A 2 -6.20 -5.60 19.55
N ARG A 3 -6.95 -5.32 18.48
CA ARG A 3 -6.38 -4.81 17.23
C ARG A 3 -5.48 -3.59 17.45
N LYS A 4 -5.95 -2.64 18.27
CA LYS A 4 -5.21 -1.42 18.56
C LYS A 4 -3.85 -1.71 19.21
N GLU A 5 -3.81 -2.68 20.12
CA GLU A 5 -2.56 -3.06 20.79
C GLU A 5 -1.60 -3.75 19.82
N MET A 6 -2.14 -4.58 18.93
CA MET A 6 -1.34 -5.27 17.92
C MET A 6 -0.73 -4.26 16.94
N LEU A 7 -1.50 -3.27 16.51
CA LEU A 7 -1.00 -2.21 15.64
C LEU A 7 0.08 -1.40 16.33
N THR A 8 -0.12 -1.03 17.61
CA THR A 8 0.87 -0.28 18.36
C THR A 8 2.19 -1.03 18.46
N ALA A 9 2.13 -2.34 18.68
CA ALA A 9 3.33 -3.18 18.74
C ALA A 9 4.06 -3.17 17.39
N LEU A 10 3.31 -3.25 16.29
CA LEU A 10 3.90 -3.22 14.95
C LEU A 10 4.53 -1.87 14.63
N TYR A 11 3.93 -0.77 15.09
CA TYR A 11 4.51 0.56 14.90
C TYR A 11 5.88 0.63 15.58
N LYS A 12 5.98 0.17 16.80
CA LYS A 12 7.25 0.18 17.54
C LYS A 12 8.28 -0.73 16.88
N GLU A 13 7.86 -1.92 16.48
CA GLU A 13 8.75 -2.89 15.85
C GLU A 13 9.39 -2.33 14.59
N ASN A 14 8.62 -1.54 13.82
CA ASN A 14 9.07 -1.01 12.54
C ASN A 14 9.54 0.44 12.60
N GLY A 15 9.64 1.02 13.80
CA GLY A 15 10.15 2.37 13.97
C GLY A 15 9.29 3.47 13.37
N LEU A 16 7.98 3.27 13.38
CA LEU A 16 7.06 4.27 12.83
C LEU A 16 6.81 5.40 13.83
N ASP A 17 6.81 6.61 13.31
CA ASP A 17 6.50 7.82 14.09
C ASP A 17 5.01 8.15 14.01
N VAL A 18 4.58 9.07 14.84
CA VAL A 18 3.20 9.55 14.82
C VAL A 18 2.81 10.07 13.44
N GLU A 19 3.76 10.68 12.74
CA GLU A 19 3.56 11.25 11.42
C GLU A 19 3.38 10.22 10.32
N ASP A 20 3.77 8.98 10.58
CA ASP A 20 3.70 7.91 9.57
C ASP A 20 2.34 7.22 9.50
N VAL A 21 1.45 7.52 10.44
CA VAL A 21 0.17 6.85 10.58
C VAL A 21 -0.92 7.87 10.86
N TYR A 22 -2.07 7.74 10.20
CA TYR A 22 -3.23 8.56 10.53
C TYR A 22 -4.51 7.76 10.29
N LYS A 23 -5.62 8.26 10.83
CA LYS A 23 -6.92 7.61 10.65
C LYS A 23 -7.77 8.32 9.60
N HIS A 24 -8.46 7.52 8.79
CA HIS A 24 -9.41 8.03 7.81
C HIS A 24 -10.67 7.17 7.93
N LYS A 25 -11.70 7.70 8.59
CA LYS A 25 -12.94 6.97 8.89
C LYS A 25 -12.64 5.68 9.68
N PHE A 26 -12.89 4.52 9.08
CA PHE A 26 -12.67 3.23 9.72
C PHE A 26 -11.30 2.63 9.45
N TYR A 27 -10.50 3.30 8.63
CA TYR A 27 -9.22 2.75 8.18
C TYR A 27 -8.05 3.43 8.87
N THR A 28 -7.01 2.65 9.09
CA THR A 28 -5.70 3.19 9.50
C THR A 28 -4.87 3.30 8.24
N ILE A 29 -4.28 4.46 8.02
CA ILE A 29 -3.50 4.75 6.82
C ILE A 29 -2.04 4.87 7.21
N ILE A 30 -1.18 4.13 6.50
CA ILE A 30 0.28 4.22 6.66
C ILE A 30 0.79 5.06 5.49
N THR A 31 1.55 6.11 5.81
CA THR A 31 2.09 6.99 4.78
C THR A 31 3.16 6.29 3.95
N ARG A 32 3.51 6.86 2.81
CA ARG A 32 4.61 6.36 1.98
C ARG A 32 5.88 6.22 2.79
N SER A 33 6.20 7.22 3.60
CA SER A 33 7.37 7.17 4.49
C SER A 33 7.30 5.99 5.45
N GLY A 34 6.13 5.75 6.03
CA GLY A 34 5.93 4.61 6.93
C GLY A 34 6.13 3.27 6.23
N ILE A 35 5.62 3.15 5.02
CA ILE A 35 5.77 1.91 4.24
C ILE A 35 7.23 1.67 3.90
N ASP A 36 7.96 2.72 3.52
CA ASP A 36 9.38 2.60 3.23
C ASP A 36 10.17 2.14 4.46
N LYS A 37 9.82 2.64 5.64
CA LYS A 37 10.43 2.21 6.89
C LYS A 37 10.17 0.72 7.17
N ILE A 38 8.93 0.28 6.96
CA ILE A 38 8.57 -1.13 7.15
C ILE A 38 9.36 -2.01 6.19
N GLN A 39 9.42 -1.63 4.92
CA GLN A 39 10.14 -2.40 3.91
C GLN A 39 11.62 -2.53 4.27
N ALA A 40 12.24 -1.42 4.67
CA ALA A 40 13.65 -1.41 5.05
C ALA A 40 13.90 -2.22 6.32
N ASN A 41 13.05 -2.05 7.32
CA ASN A 41 13.20 -2.73 8.61
C ASN A 41 13.07 -4.25 8.46
N LYS A 42 12.09 -4.70 7.70
CA LYS A 42 11.84 -6.14 7.48
C LYS A 42 12.67 -6.71 6.34
N LYS A 43 13.37 -5.88 5.59
CA LYS A 43 14.16 -6.29 4.43
C LYS A 43 13.30 -7.08 3.44
N ILE A 44 12.17 -6.49 3.08
CA ILE A 44 11.23 -7.11 2.14
C ILE A 44 11.69 -6.84 0.72
N ASP A 45 11.97 -7.91 -0.02
CA ASP A 45 12.33 -7.79 -1.43
C ASP A 45 11.07 -7.72 -2.27
N VAL A 46 11.01 -6.76 -3.18
CA VAL A 46 9.86 -6.59 -4.06
C VAL A 46 10.32 -6.55 -5.50
N GLU A 47 9.73 -7.40 -6.33
CA GLU A 47 9.95 -7.41 -7.76
C GLU A 47 8.64 -7.04 -8.45
N TYR A 48 8.74 -6.41 -9.61
CA TYR A 48 7.57 -5.90 -10.32
C TYR A 48 7.47 -6.47 -11.71
N GLU A 49 6.23 -6.68 -12.14
CA GLU A 49 5.93 -7.05 -13.52
C GLU A 49 4.82 -6.12 -13.99
N VAL A 50 5.03 -5.46 -15.13
CA VAL A 50 3.99 -4.65 -15.73
C VAL A 50 3.07 -5.60 -16.49
N VAL A 51 1.86 -5.80 -15.98
CA VAL A 51 0.89 -6.71 -16.58
C VAL A 51 0.28 -6.08 -17.83
N ASN A 52 -0.07 -4.80 -17.72
CA ASN A 52 -0.61 -4.03 -18.83
C ASN A 52 -0.33 -2.57 -18.57
N CYS A 53 0.07 -1.83 -19.60
CA CYS A 53 0.32 -0.40 -19.45
C CYS A 53 -0.09 0.32 -20.72
N GLU A 54 -1.10 1.17 -20.60
CA GLU A 54 -1.58 2.03 -21.67
C GLU A 54 -1.49 3.48 -21.21
N ARG A 55 -1.85 4.40 -22.07
CA ARG A 55 -1.72 5.81 -21.76
C ARG A 55 -2.41 6.21 -20.45
N ASP A 56 -3.64 5.73 -20.26
CA ASP A 56 -4.47 6.11 -19.10
C ASP A 56 -4.75 4.96 -18.15
N TYR A 57 -4.08 3.84 -18.33
CA TYR A 57 -4.36 2.64 -17.55
C TYR A 57 -3.10 1.80 -17.38
N CYS A 58 -2.86 1.35 -16.15
CA CYS A 58 -1.72 0.47 -15.90
C CYS A 58 -2.06 -0.52 -14.79
N VAL A 59 -1.60 -1.75 -14.98
CA VAL A 59 -1.68 -2.78 -13.93
C VAL A 59 -0.27 -3.31 -13.71
N VAL A 60 0.16 -3.29 -12.45
CA VAL A 60 1.47 -3.79 -12.05
C VAL A 60 1.27 -4.90 -11.02
N LYS A 61 2.01 -5.99 -11.20
CA LYS A 61 2.06 -7.07 -10.22
C LYS A 61 3.34 -6.93 -9.41
N ALA A 62 3.21 -6.94 -8.09
CA ALA A 62 4.36 -6.95 -7.20
C ALA A 62 4.49 -8.35 -6.59
N THR A 63 5.71 -8.88 -6.62
CA THR A 63 6.05 -10.14 -5.94
C THR A 63 6.97 -9.78 -4.81
N ALA A 64 6.56 -10.01 -3.58
CA ALA A 64 7.30 -9.65 -2.40
C ALA A 64 7.66 -10.87 -1.59
N GLU A 65 8.88 -10.86 -1.02
CA GLU A 65 9.37 -11.97 -0.22
C GLU A 65 9.91 -11.48 1.11
N HIS A 66 9.61 -12.24 2.16
CA HIS A 66 10.14 -11.99 3.49
C HIS A 66 10.06 -13.27 4.32
N GLY A 67 11.18 -13.65 4.90
CA GLY A 67 11.23 -14.77 5.84
C GLY A 67 10.71 -16.08 5.27
N GLY A 68 10.98 -16.36 4.01
CA GLY A 68 10.53 -17.58 3.36
C GLY A 68 9.10 -17.55 2.83
N ARG A 69 8.38 -16.43 3.06
CA ARG A 69 7.04 -16.22 2.52
C ARG A 69 7.14 -15.37 1.26
N THR A 70 6.38 -15.76 0.25
CA THR A 70 6.29 -15.01 -1.00
C THR A 70 4.81 -14.73 -1.26
N ILE A 71 4.49 -13.48 -1.54
CA ILE A 71 3.13 -13.11 -1.93
C ILE A 71 3.15 -12.25 -3.19
N GLN A 72 2.02 -12.24 -3.88
CA GLN A 72 1.85 -11.41 -5.06
C GLN A 72 0.64 -10.53 -4.87
N THR A 73 0.78 -9.27 -5.26
CA THR A 73 -0.31 -8.31 -5.20
C THR A 73 -0.37 -7.54 -6.50
N PHE A 74 -1.52 -6.93 -6.77
CA PHE A 74 -1.69 -6.13 -7.96
C PHE A 74 -2.07 -4.71 -7.56
N GLY A 75 -1.54 -3.75 -8.32
CA GLY A 75 -1.97 -2.38 -8.21
C GLY A 75 -2.42 -1.92 -9.58
N SER A 76 -3.51 -1.18 -9.64
CA SER A 76 -3.99 -0.64 -10.89
C SER A 76 -4.22 0.86 -10.77
N ALA A 77 -4.04 1.56 -11.88
CA ALA A 77 -4.32 2.98 -11.97
C ALA A 77 -5.05 3.24 -13.28
N LEU A 78 -6.24 3.82 -13.18
CA LEU A 78 -7.03 4.21 -14.34
C LEU A 78 -7.34 5.69 -14.20
N TYR A 79 -6.87 6.49 -15.14
CA TYR A 79 -7.08 7.92 -15.12
C TYR A 79 -8.57 8.24 -15.30
N GLY A 80 -9.08 9.14 -14.47
CA GLY A 80 -10.47 9.58 -14.56
C GLY A 80 -10.96 10.11 -13.23
N ASP A 81 -12.22 10.53 -13.20
CA ASP A 81 -12.85 10.94 -11.95
C ASP A 81 -13.29 9.71 -11.16
N PHE A 82 -13.96 9.92 -10.02
CA PHE A 82 -14.32 8.80 -9.17
C PHE A 82 -15.34 7.82 -9.79
N LYS A 83 -15.97 8.21 -10.90
CA LYS A 83 -16.92 7.35 -11.61
C LYS A 83 -16.24 6.56 -12.74
N THR A 84 -15.26 7.17 -13.39
CA THR A 84 -14.64 6.61 -14.60
C THR A 84 -13.24 6.08 -14.38
N GLY A 85 -12.63 6.39 -13.24
CA GLY A 85 -11.27 5.95 -12.96
C GLY A 85 -10.99 5.89 -11.47
N ASN A 86 -9.74 5.67 -11.12
CA ASN A 86 -9.32 5.58 -9.72
C ASN A 86 -8.13 6.49 -9.39
N THR A 87 -7.75 7.37 -10.28
CA THR A 87 -6.74 8.39 -10.02
C THR A 87 -6.92 9.55 -10.98
N ASN A 88 -6.63 10.76 -10.50
CA ASN A 88 -6.65 11.94 -11.37
C ASN A 88 -5.25 12.29 -11.87
N SER A 89 -4.29 11.40 -11.69
CA SER A 89 -2.92 11.58 -12.16
C SER A 89 -2.71 10.80 -13.45
N HIS A 90 -1.93 11.39 -14.37
CA HIS A 90 -1.55 10.72 -15.61
C HIS A 90 -0.36 9.76 -15.40
N TYR A 91 0.26 9.77 -14.22
CA TYR A 91 1.39 8.90 -13.91
C TYR A 91 0.91 7.52 -13.47
N VAL A 92 0.15 6.87 -14.36
CA VAL A 92 -0.55 5.63 -14.01
C VAL A 92 0.40 4.48 -13.66
N MET A 93 1.56 4.39 -14.32
CA MET A 93 2.51 3.33 -14.01
C MET A 93 3.05 3.47 -12.59
N GLU A 94 3.49 4.66 -12.24
CA GLU A 94 4.06 4.92 -10.91
C GLU A 94 3.03 4.70 -9.81
N ILE A 95 1.80 5.10 -10.05
CA ILE A 95 0.73 4.92 -9.08
C ILE A 95 0.37 3.43 -8.94
N ALA A 96 0.28 2.70 -10.05
CA ALA A 96 0.01 1.27 -10.01
C ALA A 96 1.10 0.53 -9.26
N GLU A 97 2.37 0.88 -9.51
CA GLU A 97 3.51 0.29 -8.82
C GLU A 97 3.44 0.53 -7.32
N LYS A 98 3.19 1.78 -6.91
CA LYS A 98 3.11 2.13 -5.50
C LYS A 98 1.98 1.38 -4.80
N ARG A 99 0.83 1.27 -5.45
CA ARG A 99 -0.31 0.55 -4.88
C ARG A 99 -0.01 -0.94 -4.71
N ALA A 100 0.63 -1.55 -5.70
CA ALA A 100 1.01 -2.95 -5.62
C ALA A 100 2.03 -3.19 -4.49
N MET A 101 3.04 -2.33 -4.41
CA MET A 101 4.10 -2.42 -3.40
C MET A 101 3.54 -2.21 -2.00
N SER A 102 2.75 -1.18 -1.80
CA SER A 102 2.17 -0.88 -0.49
C SER A 102 1.37 -2.05 0.04
N ARG A 103 0.53 -2.63 -0.82
CA ARG A 103 -0.28 -3.77 -0.43
C ARG A 103 0.58 -4.98 -0.08
N ALA A 104 1.61 -5.25 -0.87
CA ALA A 104 2.50 -6.39 -0.63
C ALA A 104 3.26 -6.25 0.69
N VAL A 105 3.85 -5.07 0.92
CA VAL A 105 4.61 -4.80 2.14
C VAL A 105 3.72 -4.90 3.37
N LEU A 106 2.56 -4.28 3.34
CA LEU A 106 1.66 -4.30 4.49
C LEU A 106 1.09 -5.69 4.77
N LYS A 107 0.85 -6.50 3.74
CA LYS A 107 0.40 -7.88 3.93
C LYS A 107 1.48 -8.73 4.58
N LEU A 108 2.72 -8.64 4.10
CA LEU A 108 3.81 -9.43 4.66
C LEU A 108 4.17 -9.01 6.09
N ALA A 109 4.05 -7.72 6.39
CA ALA A 109 4.40 -7.20 7.70
C ALA A 109 3.27 -7.33 8.73
N GLY A 110 2.10 -7.82 8.32
CA GLY A 110 0.99 -8.08 9.24
C GLY A 110 0.08 -6.89 9.51
N PHE A 111 0.24 -5.80 8.80
CA PHE A 111 -0.60 -4.62 8.98
C PHE A 111 -1.94 -4.71 8.26
N TYR A 112 -1.93 -5.30 7.09
CA TYR A 112 -3.11 -5.28 6.21
C TYR A 112 -4.31 -5.98 6.85
N GLU A 113 -4.09 -7.11 7.46
CA GLU A 113 -5.15 -7.89 8.12
C GLU A 113 -5.69 -7.18 9.37
N LEU A 114 -4.96 -6.19 9.89
CA LEU A 114 -5.42 -5.38 11.02
C LEU A 114 -6.11 -4.08 10.56
N GLY A 115 -6.41 -3.98 9.28
CA GLY A 115 -7.14 -2.84 8.74
C GLY A 115 -6.28 -1.63 8.41
N ALA A 116 -4.97 -1.80 8.29
CA ALA A 116 -4.07 -0.72 7.88
C ALA A 116 -3.82 -0.80 6.39
N MET A 117 -3.89 0.32 5.71
CA MET A 117 -3.74 0.44 4.27
C MET A 117 -2.70 1.48 3.93
N GLY A 118 -2.15 1.40 2.73
CA GLY A 118 -1.18 2.39 2.27
C GLY A 118 -1.85 3.68 1.82
N GLU A 119 -1.14 4.78 1.99
CA GLU A 119 -1.60 6.10 1.55
C GLU A 119 -1.93 6.10 0.05
N ASP A 120 -1.14 5.38 -0.74
CA ASP A 120 -1.34 5.30 -2.19
C ASP A 120 -2.67 4.64 -2.56
N GLU A 121 -3.15 3.72 -1.72
CA GLU A 121 -4.44 3.07 -1.93
C GLU A 121 -5.60 3.92 -1.44
N SER A 122 -5.35 4.80 -0.49
CA SER A 122 -6.41 5.57 0.17
C SER A 122 -7.07 6.61 -0.72
N GLU A 123 -6.49 6.94 -1.86
CA GLU A 123 -7.07 7.90 -2.79
C GLU A 123 -8.47 7.49 -3.23
N GLU A 124 -8.71 6.20 -3.41
CA GLU A 124 -10.01 5.68 -3.80
C GLU A 124 -11.06 5.96 -2.72
N PHE A 125 -10.66 5.87 -1.47
CA PHE A 125 -11.56 6.11 -0.35
C PHE A 125 -11.86 7.59 -0.16
N LYS A 126 -10.90 8.45 -0.45
CA LYS A 126 -11.11 9.90 -0.38
C LYS A 126 -12.12 10.37 -1.41
N LYS A 127 -12.11 9.76 -2.58
CA LYS A 127 -13.02 10.11 -3.67
C LYS A 127 -14.45 9.67 -3.40
N SER A 128 -14.65 8.68 -2.57
CA SER A 128 -15.96 8.10 -2.32
C SER A 128 -16.79 8.86 -1.26
N LYS A 129 -16.29 9.97 -0.79
CA LYS A 129 -17.01 10.79 0.20
C LYS A 129 -18.22 11.46 -0.39
#